data_d74e64ea0a7480f3471ce2d8fc811994
#
_entry.id   d74e64ea0a7480f3471ce2d8fc811994
#
_cell.length_a   1.000
_cell.length_b   1.000
_cell.length_c   1.000
_cell.angle_alpha   90.00
_cell.angle_beta   90.00
_cell.angle_gamma   90.00
#
_symmetry.space_group_name_H-M   'P 1'
#
loop_
_entity.id
_entity.type
_entity.pdbx_description
1 polymer ?
#
loop_
_entity_poly.entity_id
_entity_poly.type
_entity_poly.pdbx_seq_one_letter_code
_entity_poly.pdbx_strand_id
1 'polypeptide(L)'
;TAYEMSASLVGSEMCIRDTWNKVCCFYNPSLTQVTSTFPIITASRMLLIEAEAAQRGWIQADPAQLYAAGVKASFEQWGAEGVDEYLVQEAVAYTGTDADKINKIALQRWISGFMADGFEAWSDWRRFDIPKLEVGPVCTTIDHIPYRHQFDSEIYQGNLENYEAAVKADLNGDDSREQRVWWNRR
;
A
#
# COMPACT_ATOMS: atom_id res chain seq x y z
N THR A 1 -19.24 14.16 2.18
CA THR A 1 -18.10 13.94 3.10
C THR A 1 -17.97 12.44 3.41
N ALA A 2 -16.81 11.96 3.91
CA ALA A 2 -16.60 10.56 4.29
C ALA A 2 -17.65 10.07 5.32
N TYR A 3 -18.15 10.98 6.16
CA TYR A 3 -19.20 10.70 7.12
C TYR A 3 -20.56 10.47 6.45
N GLU A 4 -20.89 11.24 5.43
CA GLU A 4 -22.13 11.06 4.66
C GLU A 4 -22.11 9.78 3.84
N MET A 5 -20.97 9.39 3.31
CA MET A 5 -20.80 8.08 2.65
C MET A 5 -20.96 6.93 3.64
N SER A 6 -20.41 7.05 4.85
CA SER A 6 -20.55 6.02 5.89
C SER A 6 -21.98 5.92 6.42
N ALA A 7 -22.69 7.04 6.56
CA ALA A 7 -24.12 7.04 6.92
C ALA A 7 -25.02 6.47 5.82
N SER A 8 -24.70 6.75 4.57
CA SER A 8 -25.36 6.16 3.39
C SER A 8 -25.13 4.65 3.30
N LEU A 9 -23.95 4.17 3.68
CA LEU A 9 -23.62 2.76 3.72
C LEU A 9 -24.31 2.01 4.86
N VAL A 10 -24.59 2.66 5.97
CA VAL A 10 -25.24 2.05 7.13
C VAL A 10 -26.77 2.04 7.02
N GLY A 11 -27.33 2.96 6.25
CA GLY A 11 -28.78 3.07 6.06
C GLY A 11 -29.35 2.36 4.85
N SER A 12 -28.52 1.95 3.92
CA SER A 12 -28.94 1.18 2.76
C SER A 12 -28.81 -0.31 3.08
N GLU A 13 -29.81 -1.07 2.73
CA GLU A 13 -29.76 -2.55 2.83
C GLU A 13 -28.74 -3.12 1.86
N MET A 14 -27.70 -2.69 1.77
CA MET A 14 -26.73 -2.75 1.52
C MET A 14 -26.02 -3.25 0.60
N CYS A 15 -25.11 -2.81 0.22
CA CYS A 15 -23.96 -3.31 -0.53
C CYS A 15 -23.81 -4.82 -0.60
N ILE A 16 -24.52 -5.55 0.18
CA ILE A 16 -24.37 -7.01 0.28
C ILE A 16 -25.38 -7.78 -0.58
N ARG A 17 -26.45 -7.16 -1.07
CA ARG A 17 -27.50 -7.97 -1.68
C ARG A 17 -27.67 -7.84 -3.19
N ASP A 18 -28.33 -6.81 -3.68
CA ASP A 18 -28.73 -6.77 -5.08
C ASP A 18 -28.34 -5.48 -5.81
N THR A 19 -27.80 -4.53 -5.08
CA THR A 19 -27.48 -3.19 -5.57
C THR A 19 -26.01 -2.87 -5.61
N TRP A 20 -25.18 -3.87 -5.42
CA TRP A 20 -23.71 -3.74 -5.46
C TRP A 20 -23.22 -2.88 -6.63
N ASN A 21 -23.74 -3.11 -7.82
CA ASN A 21 -23.40 -2.34 -9.01
C ASN A 21 -23.99 -0.94 -9.07
N LYS A 22 -24.94 -0.61 -8.19
CA LYS A 22 -25.66 0.68 -8.24
C LYS A 22 -25.27 1.63 -7.10
N VAL A 23 -24.87 1.10 -5.96
CA VAL A 23 -24.65 1.88 -4.73
C VAL A 23 -23.19 1.94 -4.31
N CYS A 24 -22.41 0.93 -4.63
CA CYS A 24 -21.00 0.81 -4.21
C CYS A 24 -20.06 0.65 -5.41
N CYS A 25 -20.28 1.41 -6.47
CA CYS A 25 -19.37 1.42 -7.62
C CYS A 25 -18.10 2.22 -7.28
N PHE A 26 -17.28 1.68 -6.41
CA PHE A 26 -15.91 2.19 -6.21
C PHE A 26 -15.01 1.96 -7.43
N TYR A 27 -15.43 1.03 -8.29
CA TYR A 27 -14.64 0.60 -9.43
C TYR A 27 -15.37 0.86 -10.73
N ASN A 28 -14.64 1.28 -11.73
CA ASN A 28 -15.15 1.30 -13.09
C ASN A 28 -15.61 -0.12 -13.46
N PRO A 29 -16.85 -0.31 -13.96
CA PRO A 29 -17.34 -1.62 -14.35
C PRO A 29 -16.45 -2.39 -15.33
N SER A 30 -15.65 -1.69 -16.12
CA SER A 30 -14.67 -2.32 -17.03
C SER A 30 -13.59 -3.10 -16.29
N LEU A 31 -13.31 -2.77 -15.03
CA LEU A 31 -12.28 -3.45 -14.21
C LEU A 31 -12.78 -4.78 -13.63
N THR A 32 -14.08 -5.01 -13.61
CA THR A 32 -14.70 -6.21 -13.04
C THR A 32 -15.15 -7.22 -14.10
N GLN A 33 -14.82 -6.99 -15.36
CA GLN A 33 -15.14 -7.92 -16.45
C GLN A 33 -14.20 -9.14 -16.42
N VAL A 34 -14.70 -10.28 -16.86
CA VAL A 34 -13.90 -11.53 -16.99
C VAL A 34 -12.66 -11.34 -17.87
N THR A 35 -12.73 -10.39 -18.80
CA THR A 35 -11.66 -10.05 -19.75
C THR A 35 -10.77 -8.90 -19.27
N SER A 36 -10.95 -8.40 -18.04
CA SER A 36 -10.16 -7.30 -17.51
C SER A 36 -8.70 -7.72 -17.36
N THR A 37 -7.79 -6.83 -17.74
CA THR A 37 -6.37 -7.03 -17.54
C THR A 37 -6.02 -6.90 -16.06
N PHE A 38 -5.36 -7.90 -15.51
CA PHE A 38 -4.85 -7.86 -14.14
C PHE A 38 -3.35 -7.52 -14.18
N PRO A 39 -2.91 -6.41 -13.61
CA PRO A 39 -1.50 -6.04 -13.60
C PRO A 39 -0.75 -6.87 -12.56
N ILE A 40 0.39 -7.46 -12.95
CA ILE A 40 1.29 -8.19 -12.06
C ILE A 40 2.44 -7.28 -11.61
N ILE A 41 3.06 -6.59 -12.57
CA ILE A 41 4.08 -5.57 -12.32
C ILE A 41 3.72 -4.37 -13.17
N THR A 42 3.60 -3.21 -12.54
CA THR A 42 3.20 -1.98 -13.23
C THR A 42 4.41 -1.13 -13.60
N ALA A 43 4.31 -0.43 -14.73
CA ALA A 43 5.33 0.56 -15.14
C ALA A 43 5.49 1.66 -14.09
N SER A 44 4.38 2.11 -13.50
CA SER A 44 4.39 3.10 -12.42
C SER A 44 5.26 2.65 -11.25
N ARG A 45 5.06 1.41 -10.77
CA ARG A 45 5.83 0.87 -9.65
C ARG A 45 7.33 0.82 -9.96
N MET A 46 7.69 0.34 -11.16
CA MET A 46 9.09 0.24 -11.57
C MET A 46 9.77 1.60 -11.62
N LEU A 47 9.13 2.59 -12.25
CA LEU A 47 9.65 3.95 -12.34
C LEU A 47 9.80 4.61 -10.96
N LEU A 48 8.87 4.37 -10.04
CA LEU A 48 8.96 4.89 -8.68
C LEU A 48 10.05 4.19 -7.84
N ILE A 49 10.34 2.90 -8.09
CA ILE A 49 11.50 2.20 -7.51
C ILE A 49 12.80 2.81 -8.03
N GLU A 50 12.89 3.05 -9.32
CA GLU A 50 14.05 3.71 -9.93
C GLU A 50 14.21 5.14 -9.42
N ALA A 51 13.12 5.89 -9.21
CA ALA A 51 13.15 7.23 -8.61
C ALA A 51 13.73 7.19 -7.19
N GLU A 52 13.35 6.19 -6.37
CA GLU A 52 13.95 5.99 -5.06
C GLU A 52 15.44 5.67 -5.15
N ALA A 53 15.82 4.75 -6.04
CA ALA A 53 17.22 4.38 -6.23
C ALA A 53 18.08 5.57 -6.69
N ALA A 54 17.56 6.40 -7.59
CA ALA A 54 18.21 7.62 -8.03
C ALA A 54 18.31 8.67 -6.90
N GLN A 55 17.24 8.87 -6.11
CA GLN A 55 17.25 9.79 -4.98
C GLN A 55 18.24 9.37 -3.90
N ARG A 56 18.49 8.07 -3.74
CA ARG A 56 19.52 7.53 -2.84
C ARG A 56 20.93 7.52 -3.43
N GLY A 57 21.10 7.90 -4.69
CA GLY A 57 22.39 7.90 -5.39
C GLY A 57 22.88 6.50 -5.79
N TRP A 58 22.01 5.50 -5.81
CA TRP A 58 22.38 4.12 -6.19
C TRP A 58 22.47 3.95 -7.71
N ILE A 59 21.75 4.77 -8.45
CA ILE A 59 21.80 4.82 -9.91
C ILE A 59 22.01 6.27 -10.39
N GLN A 60 22.61 6.42 -11.58
CA GLN A 60 22.81 7.71 -12.23
C GLN A 60 21.61 8.03 -13.12
N ALA A 61 20.58 8.65 -12.53
CA ALA A 61 19.37 9.09 -13.22
C ALA A 61 18.77 10.32 -12.50
N ASP A 62 17.89 11.04 -13.18
CA ASP A 62 17.17 12.15 -12.56
C ASP A 62 15.97 11.64 -11.77
N PRO A 63 15.98 11.71 -10.44
CA PRO A 63 14.89 11.19 -9.62
C PRO A 63 13.59 11.96 -9.82
N ALA A 64 13.63 13.25 -10.17
CA ALA A 64 12.42 14.03 -10.38
C ALA A 64 11.70 13.64 -11.68
N GLN A 65 12.46 13.36 -12.74
CA GLN A 65 11.89 12.86 -13.99
C GLN A 65 11.29 11.48 -13.82
N LEU A 66 11.98 10.56 -13.13
CA LEU A 66 11.48 9.21 -12.84
C LEU A 66 10.23 9.23 -11.98
N TYR A 67 10.20 10.08 -10.94
CA TYR A 67 9.03 10.28 -10.11
C TYR A 67 7.82 10.75 -10.92
N ALA A 68 7.98 11.81 -11.72
CA ALA A 68 6.90 12.32 -12.56
C ALA A 68 6.42 11.29 -13.59
N ALA A 69 7.34 10.54 -14.21
CA ALA A 69 7.02 9.47 -15.14
C ALA A 69 6.24 8.34 -14.46
N GLY A 70 6.63 7.97 -13.22
CA GLY A 70 5.93 6.97 -12.42
C GLY A 70 4.50 7.36 -12.08
N VAL A 71 4.28 8.63 -11.70
CA VAL A 71 2.93 9.16 -11.44
C VAL A 71 2.10 9.17 -12.73
N LYS A 72 2.67 9.64 -13.86
CA LYS A 72 1.99 9.64 -15.17
C LYS A 72 1.59 8.23 -15.60
N ALA A 73 2.46 7.26 -15.44
CA ALA A 73 2.16 5.86 -15.76
C ALA A 73 1.02 5.28 -14.90
N SER A 74 0.88 5.73 -13.63
CA SER A 74 -0.25 5.36 -12.79
C SER A 74 -1.56 5.94 -13.31
N PHE A 75 -1.57 7.21 -13.73
CA PHE A 75 -2.75 7.85 -14.32
C PHE A 75 -3.17 7.17 -15.62
N GLU A 76 -2.20 6.86 -16.50
CA GLU A 76 -2.46 6.10 -17.73
C GLU A 76 -3.08 4.73 -17.47
N GLN A 77 -2.53 3.99 -16.50
CA GLN A 77 -3.03 2.65 -16.13
C GLN A 77 -4.51 2.66 -15.76
N TRP A 78 -4.95 3.71 -15.06
CA TRP A 78 -6.32 3.83 -14.57
C TRP A 78 -7.22 4.70 -15.47
N GLY A 79 -6.68 5.25 -16.55
CA GLY A 79 -7.42 6.17 -17.43
C GLY A 79 -7.84 7.45 -16.71
N ALA A 80 -7.05 7.91 -15.74
CA ALA A 80 -7.30 9.13 -15.00
C ALA A 80 -6.75 10.35 -15.76
N GLU A 81 -7.40 11.48 -15.62
CA GLU A 81 -7.00 12.76 -16.24
C GLU A 81 -6.46 13.74 -15.18
N GLY A 82 -5.83 14.83 -15.61
CA GLY A 82 -5.39 15.88 -14.70
C GLY A 82 -4.05 15.62 -14.01
N VAL A 83 -3.18 14.81 -14.60
CA VAL A 83 -1.90 14.45 -14.00
C VAL A 83 -0.94 15.65 -13.83
N ASP A 84 -0.97 16.61 -14.73
CA ASP A 84 -0.07 17.76 -14.65
C ASP A 84 -0.51 18.71 -13.51
N GLU A 85 -1.81 18.89 -13.30
CA GLU A 85 -2.37 19.63 -12.17
C GLU A 85 -2.12 18.89 -10.84
N TYR A 86 -2.14 17.56 -10.86
CA TYR A 86 -1.81 16.74 -9.69
C TYR A 86 -0.36 16.89 -9.28
N LEU A 87 0.57 16.85 -10.24
CA LEU A 87 2.01 16.92 -9.98
C LEU A 87 2.49 18.26 -9.40
N VAL A 88 1.75 19.35 -9.59
CA VAL A 88 2.10 20.67 -9.06
C VAL A 88 1.50 20.96 -7.67
N GLN A 89 0.67 20.08 -7.15
CA GLN A 89 0.13 20.23 -5.79
C GLN A 89 1.26 20.14 -4.76
N GLU A 90 1.23 20.95 -3.74
CA GLU A 90 2.26 21.02 -2.69
C GLU A 90 2.57 19.66 -2.05
N ALA A 91 1.52 18.87 -1.80
CA ALA A 91 1.66 17.53 -1.23
C ALA A 91 2.33 16.52 -2.17
N VAL A 92 2.30 16.77 -3.48
CA VAL A 92 2.76 15.84 -4.53
C VAL A 92 4.05 16.31 -5.19
N ALA A 93 4.20 17.61 -5.42
CA ALA A 93 5.36 18.19 -6.11
C ALA A 93 6.69 17.70 -5.52
N TYR A 94 7.62 17.31 -6.38
CA TYR A 94 8.90 16.70 -6.00
C TYR A 94 9.86 17.74 -5.41
N THR A 95 9.51 18.28 -4.23
CA THR A 95 10.22 19.37 -3.53
C THR A 95 10.43 19.01 -2.06
N GLY A 96 11.29 19.76 -1.39
CA GLY A 96 11.60 19.57 0.02
C GLY A 96 12.96 18.91 0.24
N THR A 97 13.17 18.41 1.45
CA THR A 97 14.39 17.67 1.83
C THR A 97 14.44 16.30 1.14
N ASP A 98 15.60 15.63 1.19
CA ASP A 98 15.72 14.26 0.66
C ASP A 98 14.75 13.29 1.35
N ALA A 99 14.51 13.46 2.64
CA ALA A 99 13.52 12.68 3.37
C ALA A 99 12.09 12.95 2.85
N ASP A 100 11.73 14.21 2.60
CA ASP A 100 10.42 14.57 2.04
C ASP A 100 10.21 13.96 0.66
N LYS A 101 11.23 13.99 -0.19
CA LYS A 101 11.18 13.38 -1.53
C LYS A 101 11.01 11.87 -1.47
N ILE A 102 11.73 11.17 -0.59
CA ILE A 102 11.56 9.74 -0.35
C ILE A 102 10.14 9.44 0.16
N ASN A 103 9.60 10.27 1.05
CA ASN A 103 8.25 10.11 1.56
C ASN A 103 7.18 10.29 0.46
N LYS A 104 7.40 11.25 -0.45
CA LYS A 104 6.52 11.45 -1.62
C LYS A 104 6.58 10.26 -2.58
N ILE A 105 7.77 9.72 -2.85
CA ILE A 105 7.91 8.49 -3.65
C ILE A 105 7.18 7.33 -2.99
N ALA A 106 7.37 7.14 -1.68
CA ALA A 106 6.72 6.07 -0.92
C ALA A 106 5.19 6.17 -0.98
N LEU A 107 4.65 7.38 -0.83
CA LEU A 107 3.22 7.63 -0.93
C LEU A 107 2.67 7.30 -2.33
N GLN A 108 3.36 7.73 -3.40
CA GLN A 108 2.93 7.43 -4.76
C GLN A 108 3.02 5.93 -5.09
N ARG A 109 4.02 5.22 -4.56
CA ARG A 109 4.11 3.75 -4.67
C ARG A 109 2.91 3.06 -4.00
N TRP A 110 2.54 3.53 -2.81
CA TRP A 110 1.38 2.99 -2.11
C TRP A 110 0.08 3.25 -2.89
N ILE A 111 -0.12 4.46 -3.41
CA ILE A 111 -1.29 4.82 -4.23
C ILE A 111 -1.33 3.98 -5.52
N SER A 112 -0.21 3.83 -6.21
CA SER A 112 -0.14 3.07 -7.47
C SER A 112 -0.41 1.58 -7.30
N GLY A 113 -0.23 1.05 -6.07
CA GLY A 113 -0.56 -0.33 -5.72
C GLY A 113 -2.05 -0.61 -5.51
N PHE A 114 -2.90 0.41 -5.61
CA PHE A 114 -4.35 0.24 -5.44
C PHE A 114 -4.91 -0.81 -6.40
N MET A 115 -5.70 -1.76 -5.87
CA MET A 115 -6.28 -2.91 -6.58
C MET A 115 -5.31 -3.87 -7.28
N ALA A 116 -4.04 -3.53 -7.42
CA ALA A 116 -3.08 -4.35 -8.14
C ALA A 116 -2.15 -5.14 -7.21
N ASP A 117 -1.76 -4.56 -6.09
CA ASP A 117 -0.59 -5.04 -5.36
C ASP A 117 -0.66 -4.79 -3.84
N GLY A 118 -1.66 -5.39 -3.19
CA GLY A 118 -1.89 -5.19 -1.76
C GLY A 118 -0.73 -5.66 -0.86
N PHE A 119 -0.05 -6.75 -1.21
CA PHE A 119 1.08 -7.27 -0.43
C PHE A 119 2.31 -6.37 -0.52
N GLU A 120 2.59 -5.85 -1.70
CA GLU A 120 3.69 -4.92 -1.89
C GLU A 120 3.39 -3.55 -1.27
N ALA A 121 2.15 -3.08 -1.37
CA ALA A 121 1.72 -1.85 -0.69
C ALA A 121 1.88 -1.98 0.84
N TRP A 122 1.51 -3.14 1.42
CA TRP A 122 1.74 -3.42 2.83
C TRP A 122 3.24 -3.53 3.17
N SER A 123 4.05 -4.10 2.29
CA SER A 123 5.50 -4.18 2.47
C SER A 123 6.16 -2.81 2.41
N ASP A 124 5.76 -1.96 1.48
CA ASP A 124 6.20 -0.57 1.39
C ASP A 124 5.76 0.24 2.61
N TRP A 125 4.52 0.07 3.06
CA TRP A 125 4.04 0.72 4.28
C TRP A 125 4.88 0.31 5.49
N ARG A 126 5.16 -0.97 5.69
CA ARG A 126 6.03 -1.44 6.78
C ARG A 126 7.44 -0.85 6.70
N ARG A 127 7.95 -0.61 5.49
CA ARG A 127 9.28 -0.06 5.24
C ARG A 127 9.34 1.44 5.48
N PHE A 128 8.32 2.19 5.08
CA PHE A 128 8.33 3.66 5.11
C PHE A 128 7.47 4.26 6.21
N ASP A 129 6.47 3.54 6.69
CA ASP A 129 5.42 4.03 7.59
C ASP A 129 4.57 5.15 6.92
N ILE A 130 4.37 5.03 5.63
CA ILE A 130 3.65 5.97 4.77
C ILE A 130 2.69 5.18 3.87
N PRO A 131 1.42 5.66 3.79
CA PRO A 131 0.81 6.72 4.58
C PRO A 131 0.66 6.36 6.05
N LYS A 132 0.33 7.34 6.90
CA LYS A 132 -0.05 7.05 8.29
C LYS A 132 -1.44 6.44 8.27
N LEU A 133 -1.49 5.15 8.53
CA LEU A 133 -2.71 4.36 8.53
C LEU A 133 -3.20 4.16 9.97
N GLU A 134 -4.51 4.28 10.14
CA GLU A 134 -5.19 4.03 11.40
C GLU A 134 -6.13 2.82 11.26
N VAL A 135 -6.33 2.11 12.33
CA VAL A 135 -7.31 1.02 12.38
C VAL A 135 -8.71 1.62 12.37
N GLY A 136 -9.61 1.02 11.58
CA GLY A 136 -10.99 1.51 11.51
C GLY A 136 -11.69 1.47 12.88
N PRO A 137 -12.57 2.43 13.16
CA PRO A 137 -13.18 2.62 14.49
C PRO A 137 -14.06 1.45 14.95
N VAL A 138 -14.48 0.58 14.04
CA VAL A 138 -15.28 -0.63 14.34
C VAL A 138 -14.42 -1.88 14.51
N CYS A 139 -13.11 -1.79 14.32
CA CYS A 139 -12.23 -2.91 14.54
C CYS A 139 -11.98 -3.09 16.04
N THR A 140 -12.44 -4.19 16.61
CA THR A 140 -12.34 -4.49 18.05
C THR A 140 -11.25 -5.51 18.37
N THR A 141 -10.63 -6.09 17.37
CA THR A 141 -9.69 -7.20 17.53
C THR A 141 -8.23 -6.80 17.47
N ILE A 142 -7.93 -5.65 16.85
CA ILE A 142 -6.58 -5.09 16.76
C ILE A 142 -6.66 -3.58 16.96
N ASP A 143 -5.64 -3.00 17.54
CA ASP A 143 -5.48 -1.56 17.77
C ASP A 143 -4.48 -0.91 16.80
N HIS A 144 -3.80 -1.71 16.01
CA HIS A 144 -2.84 -1.26 14.99
C HIS A 144 -2.83 -2.21 13.80
N ILE A 145 -2.27 -1.76 12.68
CA ILE A 145 -2.10 -2.58 11.48
C ILE A 145 -0.95 -3.57 11.71
N PRO A 146 -1.15 -4.87 11.45
CA PRO A 146 -0.14 -5.89 11.68
C PRO A 146 1.17 -5.63 10.93
N TYR A 147 2.29 -5.79 11.61
CA TYR A 147 3.64 -5.67 11.00
C TYR A 147 4.15 -6.96 10.37
N ARG A 148 3.54 -8.10 10.68
CA ARG A 148 3.91 -9.40 10.14
C ARG A 148 2.75 -10.39 10.20
N HIS A 149 2.87 -11.49 9.49
CA HIS A 149 2.08 -12.69 9.76
C HIS A 149 2.72 -13.47 10.90
N GLN A 150 1.90 -14.08 11.73
CA GLN A 150 2.35 -15.10 12.69
C GLN A 150 2.77 -16.35 11.91
N PHE A 151 3.59 -17.17 12.51
CA PHE A 151 3.86 -18.49 11.96
C PHE A 151 2.60 -19.36 11.98
N ASP A 152 2.41 -20.16 10.95
CA ASP A 152 1.26 -21.06 10.87
C ASP A 152 1.32 -22.15 11.93
N SER A 153 0.15 -22.62 12.39
CA SER A 153 0.04 -23.67 13.38
C SER A 153 0.72 -24.98 12.95
N GLU A 154 0.79 -25.26 11.66
CA GLU A 154 1.48 -26.42 11.11
C GLU A 154 2.99 -26.36 11.35
N ILE A 155 3.60 -25.19 11.28
CA ILE A 155 5.02 -24.99 11.58
C ILE A 155 5.27 -25.25 13.06
N TYR A 156 4.43 -24.69 13.93
CA TYR A 156 4.51 -24.91 15.36
C TYR A 156 4.37 -26.40 15.73
N GLN A 157 3.40 -27.10 15.15
CA GLN A 157 3.15 -28.53 15.43
C GLN A 157 4.19 -29.46 14.83
N GLY A 158 4.68 -29.14 13.63
CA GLY A 158 5.58 -30.02 12.88
C GLY A 158 7.07 -29.82 13.18
N ASN A 159 7.46 -28.66 13.73
CA ASN A 159 8.87 -28.28 13.91
C ASN A 159 9.07 -27.35 15.11
N LEU A 160 8.58 -27.76 16.26
CA LEU A 160 8.52 -26.95 17.50
C LEU A 160 9.89 -26.38 17.90
N GLU A 161 10.94 -27.22 17.89
CA GLU A 161 12.27 -26.82 18.34
C GLU A 161 12.82 -25.64 17.51
N ASN A 162 12.75 -25.74 16.18
CA ASN A 162 13.22 -24.66 15.30
C ASN A 162 12.30 -23.44 15.34
N TYR A 163 10.99 -23.64 15.53
CA TYR A 163 10.04 -22.55 15.72
C TYR A 163 10.42 -21.76 16.99
N GLU A 164 10.57 -22.41 18.15
CA GLU A 164 10.93 -21.74 19.40
C GLU A 164 12.28 -21.05 19.30
N ALA A 165 13.26 -21.66 18.64
CA ALA A 165 14.57 -21.05 18.40
C ALA A 165 14.47 -19.78 17.55
N ALA A 166 13.70 -19.80 16.44
CA ALA A 166 13.49 -18.65 15.57
C ALA A 166 12.71 -17.52 16.27
N VAL A 167 11.63 -17.86 16.97
CA VAL A 167 10.84 -16.88 17.74
C VAL A 167 11.69 -16.21 18.82
N LYS A 168 12.53 -16.97 19.50
CA LYS A 168 13.46 -16.41 20.50
C LYS A 168 14.53 -15.52 19.89
N ALA A 169 15.12 -15.93 18.76
CA ALA A 169 16.21 -15.20 18.11
C ALA A 169 15.74 -13.91 17.42
N ASP A 170 14.64 -14.00 16.69
CA ASP A 170 14.21 -12.93 15.77
C ASP A 170 13.04 -12.09 16.31
N LEU A 171 12.24 -12.63 17.23
CA LEU A 171 10.99 -12.01 17.70
C LEU A 171 10.97 -11.78 19.22
N ASN A 172 12.10 -11.86 19.90
CA ASN A 172 12.22 -11.69 21.36
C ASN A 172 11.31 -12.63 22.19
N GLY A 173 10.98 -13.79 21.64
CA GLY A 173 10.12 -14.78 22.31
C GLY A 173 8.62 -14.58 22.09
N ASP A 174 8.21 -13.63 21.27
CA ASP A 174 6.80 -13.30 21.01
C ASP A 174 6.46 -13.41 19.53
N ASP A 175 5.69 -14.41 19.13
CA ASP A 175 5.19 -14.61 17.76
C ASP A 175 3.90 -13.80 17.49
N SER A 176 3.76 -12.61 18.03
CA SER A 176 2.61 -11.75 17.75
C SER A 176 2.74 -11.03 16.42
N ARG A 177 1.62 -10.55 15.89
CA ARG A 177 1.57 -9.71 14.68
C ARG A 177 2.17 -8.31 14.88
N GLU A 178 2.39 -7.95 16.14
CA GLU A 178 2.93 -6.67 16.59
C GLU A 178 4.44 -6.63 16.54
N GLN A 179 5.08 -7.79 16.53
CA GLN A 179 6.53 -7.86 16.45
C GLN A 179 7.05 -7.41 15.08
N ARG A 180 8.06 -6.57 15.13
CA ARG A 180 8.71 -6.07 13.91
C ARG A 180 9.85 -7.00 13.52
N VAL A 181 9.91 -7.32 12.25
CA VAL A 181 11.04 -8.06 11.67
C VAL A 181 12.30 -7.18 11.60
N TRP A 182 13.48 -7.77 11.49
CA TRP A 182 14.76 -7.10 11.59
C TRP A 182 14.93 -5.86 10.68
N TRP A 183 14.39 -5.88 9.47
CA TRP A 183 14.47 -4.76 8.53
C TRP A 183 13.42 -3.65 8.78
N ASN A 184 12.45 -3.90 9.64
CA ASN A 184 11.40 -2.95 10.02
C ASN A 184 11.54 -2.45 11.48
N ARG A 185 12.66 -2.71 12.12
CA ARG A 185 12.96 -2.17 13.45
C ARG A 185 13.45 -0.74 13.31
N ARG A 186 12.66 0.22 13.80
CA ARG A 186 12.98 1.65 13.84
C ARG A 186 13.06 2.12 15.28
#